data_bd72284a56ccd19be067368eaaa6548c
#
_entry.id   bd72284a56ccd19be067368eaaa6548c
#
_cell.length_a   1.000
_cell.length_b   1.000
_cell.length_c   1.000
_cell.angle_alpha   90.00
_cell.angle_beta   90.00
_cell.angle_gamma   90.00
#
_symmetry.space_group_name_H-M   'P 1'
#
loop_
_entity.id
_entity.type
_entity.pdbx_description
1 polymer ?
#
loop_
_entity_poly.entity_id
_entity_poly.type
_entity_poly.pdbx_seq_one_letter_code
_entity_poly.pdbx_strand_id
1 'polypeptide(L)'
;MKELFKIFKVDEAEAAKISASPDEPHQHDFEELIIGVEGQLEHFIDFKNTVLDAPLVSFVTKSKVHRVIPKVKNNKCEMWVIRFKSELIPETTFQLYASYHDHATLKLPGGHCLKRIITLCELLQDEMQEANPDLSVVRHLLSALFIIIESEKNKLAQNNQKWTVSQNTTLQNFLHILEENYQRPLGVEYYAEKLFMSARNLNLICKSILNQTVSEVIETRKLIEAKNQLTHSDKNISEIGYDLGFNEKAYFTNVFKKRTGQTPSEFRKEMKKLFS
;
A
#
# COMPACT_ATOMS: atom_id res chain seq x y z
N MET A 1 17.12 -6.69 -7.47
CA MET A 1 15.72 -6.87 -7.95
C MET A 1 14.86 -7.69 -7.01
N LYS A 2 15.28 -8.91 -6.61
CA LYS A 2 14.51 -9.78 -5.68
C LYS A 2 14.19 -9.15 -4.31
N GLU A 3 14.92 -8.12 -3.91
CA GLU A 3 14.64 -7.35 -2.69
C GLU A 3 13.56 -6.28 -2.85
N LEU A 4 13.29 -5.82 -4.10
CA LEU A 4 12.28 -4.80 -4.38
C LEU A 4 10.89 -5.39 -4.64
N PHE A 5 10.85 -6.57 -5.26
CA PHE A 5 9.61 -7.24 -5.63
C PHE A 5 9.77 -8.76 -5.60
N LYS A 6 8.77 -9.44 -5.03
CA LYS A 6 8.68 -10.90 -5.01
C LYS A 6 7.20 -11.31 -5.15
N ILE A 7 6.93 -12.29 -5.99
CA ILE A 7 5.61 -12.90 -6.11
C ILE A 7 5.75 -14.43 -6.07
N PHE A 8 4.83 -15.10 -5.38
CA PHE A 8 4.78 -16.55 -5.30
C PHE A 8 3.38 -17.04 -4.97
N LYS A 9 3.11 -18.31 -5.27
CA LYS A 9 1.87 -19.00 -4.88
C LYS A 9 2.08 -19.78 -3.58
N VAL A 10 1.01 -19.87 -2.81
CA VAL A 10 0.87 -20.78 -1.68
C VAL A 10 -0.24 -21.76 -2.07
N ASP A 11 0.12 -23.01 -2.24
CA ASP A 11 -0.77 -24.13 -2.51
C ASP A 11 -1.17 -24.87 -1.22
N GLU A 12 -1.88 -25.98 -1.35
CA GLU A 12 -2.34 -26.80 -0.23
C GLU A 12 -1.17 -27.34 0.61
N ALA A 13 -0.10 -27.77 -0.06
CA ALA A 13 1.05 -28.38 0.61
C ALA A 13 1.81 -27.33 1.43
N GLU A 14 2.01 -26.15 0.85
CA GLU A 14 2.68 -25.05 1.53
C GLU A 14 1.80 -24.47 2.66
N ALA A 15 0.49 -24.33 2.42
CA ALA A 15 -0.46 -23.92 3.46
C ALA A 15 -0.48 -24.88 4.65
N ALA A 16 -0.42 -26.19 4.40
CA ALA A 16 -0.34 -27.18 5.47
C ALA A 16 0.95 -27.05 6.31
N LYS A 17 2.10 -26.81 5.66
CA LYS A 17 3.37 -26.55 6.37
C LYS A 17 3.31 -25.30 7.24
N ILE A 18 2.84 -24.17 6.68
CA ILE A 18 2.71 -22.91 7.42
C ILE A 18 1.73 -23.07 8.59
N SER A 19 0.61 -23.78 8.40
CA SER A 19 -0.37 -24.03 9.46
C SER A 19 0.16 -24.93 10.57
N ALA A 20 1.05 -25.87 10.26
CA ALA A 20 1.66 -26.78 11.23
C ALA A 20 2.70 -26.09 12.13
N SER A 21 3.38 -25.07 11.61
CA SER A 21 4.37 -24.29 12.34
C SER A 21 4.24 -22.80 11.95
N PRO A 22 3.19 -22.12 12.45
CA PRO A 22 2.96 -20.73 12.10
C PRO A 22 4.02 -19.82 12.73
N ASP A 23 4.44 -18.81 11.97
CA ASP A 23 5.32 -17.77 12.48
C ASP A 23 4.67 -17.03 13.65
N GLU A 24 5.48 -16.49 14.56
CA GLU A 24 5.01 -15.55 15.56
C GLU A 24 4.59 -14.23 14.91
N PRO A 25 3.71 -13.44 15.54
CA PRO A 25 3.41 -12.10 15.06
C PRO A 25 4.68 -11.29 14.86
N HIS A 26 4.88 -10.78 13.65
CA HIS A 26 6.10 -10.07 13.22
C HIS A 26 5.78 -8.82 12.42
N GLN A 27 6.80 -8.04 12.15
CA GLN A 27 6.74 -6.88 11.26
C GLN A 27 7.86 -6.97 10.23
N HIS A 28 7.65 -6.35 9.08
CA HIS A 28 8.64 -6.31 8.00
C HIS A 28 8.71 -4.92 7.37
N ASP A 29 9.73 -4.68 6.55
CA ASP A 29 10.04 -3.38 5.93
C ASP A 29 9.55 -3.29 4.47
N PHE A 30 8.68 -4.19 4.05
CA PHE A 30 8.03 -4.24 2.73
C PHE A 30 6.51 -4.21 2.87
N GLU A 31 5.83 -3.96 1.79
CA GLU A 31 4.39 -4.09 1.65
C GLU A 31 4.05 -5.54 1.26
N GLU A 32 2.95 -6.09 1.78
CA GLU A 32 2.51 -7.44 1.44
C GLU A 32 1.06 -7.44 0.99
N LEU A 33 0.82 -7.91 -0.23
CA LEU A 33 -0.51 -8.10 -0.79
C LEU A 33 -0.76 -9.60 -0.95
N ILE A 34 -1.85 -10.08 -0.35
CA ILE A 34 -2.27 -11.48 -0.42
C ILE A 34 -3.60 -11.54 -1.15
N ILE A 35 -3.69 -12.38 -2.16
CA ILE A 35 -4.91 -12.63 -2.93
C ILE A 35 -5.27 -14.09 -2.75
N GLY A 36 -6.31 -14.34 -1.95
CA GLY A 36 -6.85 -15.69 -1.76
C GLY A 36 -7.81 -16.03 -2.89
N VAL A 37 -7.53 -17.08 -3.63
CA VAL A 37 -8.38 -17.63 -4.69
C VAL A 37 -9.27 -18.73 -4.16
N GLU A 38 -8.68 -19.69 -3.42
CA GLU A 38 -9.35 -20.78 -2.73
C GLU A 38 -8.77 -20.97 -1.31
N GLY A 39 -9.54 -21.56 -0.40
CA GLY A 39 -9.13 -21.79 0.98
C GLY A 39 -9.62 -20.71 1.95
N GLN A 40 -8.90 -20.56 3.05
CA GLN A 40 -9.15 -19.57 4.10
C GLN A 40 -7.85 -18.87 4.48
N LEU A 41 -7.97 -17.62 4.93
CA LEU A 41 -6.88 -16.85 5.50
C LEU A 41 -7.21 -16.51 6.96
N GLU A 42 -6.42 -17.03 7.89
CA GLU A 42 -6.40 -16.51 9.26
C GLU A 42 -5.38 -15.37 9.30
N HIS A 43 -5.85 -14.19 9.69
CA HIS A 43 -5.05 -12.99 9.74
C HIS A 43 -5.14 -12.33 11.11
N PHE A 44 -4.03 -12.33 11.83
CA PHE A 44 -3.82 -11.53 13.04
C PHE A 44 -3.17 -10.21 12.63
N ILE A 45 -3.86 -9.10 12.86
CA ILE A 45 -3.37 -7.74 12.60
C ILE A 45 -4.03 -6.77 13.58
N ASP A 46 -3.29 -5.76 14.04
CA ASP A 46 -3.79 -4.78 15.00
C ASP A 46 -4.46 -5.43 16.24
N PHE A 47 -3.84 -6.50 16.76
CA PHE A 47 -4.32 -7.28 17.91
C PHE A 47 -5.71 -7.94 17.72
N LYS A 48 -6.17 -8.05 16.48
CA LYS A 48 -7.41 -8.78 16.12
C LYS A 48 -7.07 -9.97 15.28
N ASN A 49 -7.72 -11.10 15.57
CA ASN A 49 -7.64 -12.30 14.75
C ASN A 49 -8.92 -12.44 13.94
N THR A 50 -8.81 -12.59 12.63
CA THR A 50 -9.93 -12.79 11.71
C THR A 50 -9.67 -14.00 10.84
N VAL A 51 -10.72 -14.73 10.52
CA VAL A 51 -10.67 -15.85 9.55
C VAL A 51 -11.64 -15.55 8.43
N LEU A 52 -11.15 -15.54 7.22
CA LEU A 52 -11.90 -15.16 6.03
C LEU A 52 -11.78 -16.22 4.95
N ASP A 53 -12.92 -16.53 4.31
CA ASP A 53 -12.96 -17.43 3.17
C ASP A 53 -12.55 -16.70 1.89
N ALA A 54 -11.76 -17.36 1.05
CA ALA A 54 -11.53 -16.91 -0.32
C ALA A 54 -12.87 -16.88 -1.12
N PRO A 55 -13.01 -16.02 -2.15
CA PRO A 55 -12.02 -15.07 -2.66
C PRO A 55 -11.85 -13.83 -1.77
N LEU A 56 -10.60 -13.43 -1.55
CA LEU A 56 -10.26 -12.27 -0.71
C LEU A 56 -9.00 -11.57 -1.20
N VAL A 57 -8.85 -10.31 -0.77
CA VAL A 57 -7.59 -9.57 -0.82
C VAL A 57 -7.23 -9.13 0.59
N SER A 58 -5.98 -9.32 0.98
CA SER A 58 -5.44 -8.77 2.22
C SER A 58 -4.18 -7.96 1.90
N PHE A 59 -4.10 -6.75 2.44
CA PHE A 59 -2.97 -5.87 2.25
C PHE A 59 -2.39 -5.45 3.59
N VAL A 60 -1.12 -5.75 3.79
CA VAL A 60 -0.38 -5.42 4.99
C VAL A 60 0.68 -4.39 4.67
N THR A 61 0.57 -3.22 5.28
CA THR A 61 1.57 -2.17 5.13
C THR A 61 2.80 -2.47 5.96
N LYS A 62 3.97 -2.01 5.48
CA LYS A 62 5.24 -2.14 6.20
C LYS A 62 5.13 -1.70 7.66
N SER A 63 5.90 -2.32 8.53
CA SER A 63 5.96 -2.04 9.97
C SER A 63 4.67 -2.32 10.76
N LYS A 64 3.63 -2.92 10.16
CA LYS A 64 2.50 -3.45 10.92
C LYS A 64 2.84 -4.80 11.54
N VAL A 65 2.52 -4.95 12.82
CA VAL A 65 2.62 -6.25 13.50
C VAL A 65 1.46 -7.12 13.04
N HIS A 66 1.77 -8.22 12.39
CA HIS A 66 0.78 -9.14 11.86
C HIS A 66 1.29 -10.58 11.81
N ARG A 67 0.36 -11.50 11.58
CA ARG A 67 0.63 -12.89 11.27
C ARG A 67 -0.44 -13.40 10.29
N VAL A 68 -0.01 -14.08 9.26
CA VAL A 68 -0.87 -14.64 8.22
C VAL A 68 -0.72 -16.16 8.22
N ILE A 69 -1.83 -16.88 8.30
CA ILE A 69 -1.86 -18.32 8.23
C ILE A 69 -2.85 -18.73 7.13
N PRO A 70 -2.36 -19.15 5.96
CA PRO A 70 -3.21 -19.76 4.94
C PRO A 70 -3.71 -21.12 5.42
N LYS A 71 -4.99 -21.41 5.22
CA LYS A 71 -5.63 -22.67 5.63
C LYS A 71 -6.30 -23.37 4.47
N VAL A 72 -6.12 -24.67 4.42
CA VAL A 72 -6.83 -25.52 3.47
C VAL A 72 -8.31 -25.61 3.87
N LYS A 73 -9.20 -25.37 2.91
CA LYS A 73 -10.65 -25.54 3.06
C LYS A 73 -11.18 -26.38 1.90
N ASN A 74 -12.00 -27.40 2.19
CA ASN A 74 -12.52 -28.33 1.19
C ASN A 74 -11.41 -28.95 0.31
N ASN A 75 -10.28 -29.31 0.91
CA ASN A 75 -9.06 -29.81 0.25
C ASN A 75 -8.44 -28.86 -0.78
N LYS A 76 -8.67 -27.57 -0.64
CA LYS A 76 -8.15 -26.56 -1.56
C LYS A 76 -7.53 -25.39 -0.81
N CYS A 77 -6.42 -24.90 -1.34
CA CYS A 77 -5.81 -23.63 -0.97
C CYS A 77 -5.02 -23.09 -2.17
N GLU A 78 -5.37 -21.93 -2.63
CA GLU A 78 -4.60 -21.20 -3.63
C GLU A 78 -4.55 -19.74 -3.23
N MET A 79 -3.35 -19.23 -2.95
CA MET A 79 -3.13 -17.84 -2.62
C MET A 79 -1.92 -17.30 -3.37
N TRP A 80 -2.04 -16.08 -3.87
CA TRP A 80 -0.92 -15.31 -4.38
C TRP A 80 -0.41 -14.39 -3.28
N VAL A 81 0.90 -14.37 -3.08
CA VAL A 81 1.58 -13.47 -2.14
C VAL A 81 2.53 -12.59 -2.94
N ILE A 82 2.33 -11.28 -2.84
CA ILE A 82 3.12 -10.26 -3.50
C ILE A 82 3.77 -9.40 -2.43
N ARG A 83 5.10 -9.38 -2.38
CA ARG A 83 5.90 -8.56 -1.47
C ARG A 83 6.66 -7.53 -2.28
N PHE A 84 6.60 -6.28 -1.88
CA PHE A 84 7.24 -5.20 -2.62
C PHE A 84 7.60 -4.02 -1.72
N LYS A 85 8.61 -3.27 -2.14
CA LYS A 85 8.99 -2.03 -1.46
C LYS A 85 8.06 -0.89 -1.84
N SER A 86 7.87 0.07 -0.92
CA SER A 86 6.98 1.23 -1.13
C SER A 86 7.33 2.04 -2.38
N GLU A 87 8.56 1.95 -2.88
CA GLU A 87 9.04 2.60 -4.10
C GLU A 87 8.33 2.10 -5.38
N LEU A 88 7.77 0.90 -5.33
CA LEU A 88 7.00 0.32 -6.43
C LEU A 88 5.50 0.66 -6.36
N ILE A 89 5.04 1.32 -5.27
CA ILE A 89 3.64 1.75 -5.17
C ILE A 89 3.42 2.91 -6.14
N PRO A 90 2.47 2.77 -7.09
CA PRO A 90 2.09 3.88 -7.94
C PRO A 90 1.43 5.00 -7.13
N GLU A 91 1.51 6.22 -7.63
CA GLU A 91 0.95 7.42 -6.99
C GLU A 91 -0.56 7.28 -6.69
N THR A 92 -1.28 6.60 -7.60
CA THR A 92 -2.72 6.33 -7.46
C THR A 92 -3.07 5.40 -6.30
N THR A 93 -2.09 4.73 -5.71
CA THR A 93 -2.29 3.74 -4.62
C THR A 93 -2.18 4.32 -3.22
N PHE A 94 -1.84 5.60 -3.09
CA PHE A 94 -1.81 6.23 -1.76
C PHE A 94 -3.17 6.17 -1.04
N GLN A 95 -4.27 6.33 -1.77
CA GLN A 95 -5.62 6.18 -1.23
C GLN A 95 -5.91 4.75 -0.77
N LEU A 96 -5.40 3.75 -1.49
CA LEU A 96 -5.46 2.35 -1.08
C LEU A 96 -4.66 2.09 0.19
N TYR A 97 -3.44 2.61 0.24
CA TYR A 97 -2.58 2.52 1.41
C TYR A 97 -3.27 3.02 2.67
N ALA A 98 -3.95 4.16 2.57
CA ALA A 98 -4.75 4.71 3.65
C ALA A 98 -6.03 3.89 3.95
N SER A 99 -6.65 3.31 2.93
CA SER A 99 -7.88 2.53 3.07
C SER A 99 -7.69 1.16 3.71
N TYR A 100 -6.54 0.52 3.52
CA TYR A 100 -6.26 -0.80 4.09
C TYR A 100 -5.72 -0.74 5.52
N HIS A 101 -5.54 0.45 6.05
CA HIS A 101 -5.11 0.62 7.42
C HIS A 101 -6.15 0.14 8.45
N ASP A 102 -7.45 0.29 8.14
CA ASP A 102 -8.56 -0.10 9.03
C ASP A 102 -9.12 -1.49 8.72
N HIS A 103 -9.06 -1.88 7.46
CA HIS A 103 -9.57 -3.16 7.00
C HIS A 103 -8.53 -3.79 6.08
N ALA A 104 -7.55 -4.43 6.68
CA ALA A 104 -6.47 -5.09 5.95
C ALA A 104 -6.99 -6.12 4.94
N THR A 105 -8.21 -6.64 5.14
CA THR A 105 -8.77 -7.70 4.30
C THR A 105 -10.13 -7.30 3.72
N LEU A 106 -10.27 -7.54 2.42
CA LEU A 106 -11.50 -7.34 1.64
C LEU A 106 -11.95 -8.67 1.06
N LYS A 107 -13.22 -9.03 1.28
CA LYS A 107 -13.83 -10.15 0.56
C LYS A 107 -14.13 -9.72 -0.87
N LEU A 108 -13.63 -10.47 -1.85
CA LEU A 108 -13.89 -10.20 -3.27
C LEU A 108 -15.16 -10.93 -3.74
N PRO A 109 -15.90 -10.37 -4.69
CA PRO A 109 -16.83 -11.15 -5.48
C PRO A 109 -16.05 -12.13 -6.35
N GLY A 110 -16.54 -13.34 -6.48
CA GLY A 110 -16.00 -14.30 -7.45
C GLY A 110 -16.25 -13.84 -8.90
N GLY A 111 -15.89 -14.68 -9.87
CA GLY A 111 -16.21 -14.45 -11.28
C GLY A 111 -15.22 -13.56 -12.02
N HIS A 112 -15.71 -12.61 -12.81
CA HIS A 112 -14.87 -11.85 -13.76
C HIS A 112 -13.79 -10.99 -13.09
N CYS A 113 -14.09 -10.37 -11.94
CA CYS A 113 -13.12 -9.56 -11.21
C CYS A 113 -11.93 -10.41 -10.74
N LEU A 114 -12.20 -11.51 -10.05
CA LEU A 114 -11.17 -12.42 -9.55
C LEU A 114 -10.29 -12.93 -10.71
N LYS A 115 -10.91 -13.29 -11.85
CA LYS A 115 -10.18 -13.75 -13.03
C LYS A 115 -9.19 -12.70 -13.58
N ARG A 116 -9.58 -11.42 -13.62
CA ARG A 116 -8.68 -10.32 -14.02
C ARG A 116 -7.50 -10.15 -13.05
N ILE A 117 -7.78 -10.27 -11.74
CA ILE A 117 -6.76 -10.19 -10.69
C ILE A 117 -5.75 -11.35 -10.84
N ILE A 118 -6.22 -12.57 -11.04
CA ILE A 118 -5.36 -13.74 -11.25
C ILE A 118 -4.50 -13.56 -12.50
N THR A 119 -5.08 -13.12 -13.62
CA THR A 119 -4.32 -12.86 -14.86
C THR A 119 -3.18 -11.85 -14.62
N LEU A 120 -3.41 -10.79 -13.85
CA LEU A 120 -2.34 -9.83 -13.54
C LEU A 120 -1.27 -10.45 -12.61
N CYS A 121 -1.63 -11.33 -11.70
CA CYS A 121 -0.66 -12.06 -10.88
C CYS A 121 0.20 -13.01 -11.74
N GLU A 122 -0.42 -13.69 -12.71
CA GLU A 122 0.30 -14.55 -13.67
C GLU A 122 1.29 -13.71 -14.50
N LEU A 123 0.87 -12.59 -15.08
CA LEU A 123 1.75 -11.68 -15.82
C LEU A 123 2.89 -11.13 -14.97
N LEU A 124 2.63 -10.79 -13.70
CA LEU A 124 3.67 -10.37 -12.75
C LEU A 124 4.67 -11.49 -12.46
N GLN A 125 4.19 -12.72 -12.34
CA GLN A 125 5.05 -13.88 -12.11
C GLN A 125 5.90 -14.19 -13.34
N ASP A 126 5.32 -14.15 -14.53
CA ASP A 126 6.01 -14.38 -15.80
C ASP A 126 7.12 -13.34 -16.00
N GLU A 127 6.84 -12.05 -15.77
CA GLU A 127 7.84 -10.99 -15.85
C GLU A 127 9.01 -11.24 -14.89
N MET A 128 8.73 -11.71 -13.66
CA MET A 128 9.78 -11.98 -12.67
C MET A 128 10.59 -13.26 -12.98
N GLN A 129 10.15 -14.10 -13.90
CA GLN A 129 10.87 -15.28 -14.37
C GLN A 129 11.76 -14.97 -15.60
N GLU A 130 11.61 -13.81 -16.21
CA GLU A 130 12.49 -13.37 -17.29
C GLU A 130 13.95 -13.28 -16.82
N ALA A 131 14.88 -13.46 -17.75
CA ALA A 131 16.31 -13.35 -17.45
C ALA A 131 16.72 -11.96 -16.93
N ASN A 132 16.03 -10.93 -17.43
CA ASN A 132 16.19 -9.53 -17.04
C ASN A 132 14.80 -8.89 -16.85
N PRO A 133 14.15 -9.06 -15.70
CA PRO A 133 12.84 -8.50 -15.43
C PRO A 133 12.83 -6.97 -15.53
N ASP A 134 11.83 -6.39 -16.21
CA ASP A 134 11.64 -4.95 -16.29
C ASP A 134 10.76 -4.46 -15.13
N LEU A 135 11.36 -3.73 -14.18
CA LEU A 135 10.63 -3.17 -13.05
C LEU A 135 9.58 -2.13 -13.45
N SER A 136 9.69 -1.53 -14.64
CA SER A 136 8.65 -0.63 -15.15
C SER A 136 7.40 -1.42 -15.53
N VAL A 137 7.54 -2.59 -16.15
CA VAL A 137 6.43 -3.52 -16.41
C VAL A 137 5.79 -3.96 -15.12
N VAL A 138 6.60 -4.44 -14.14
CA VAL A 138 6.11 -4.84 -12.81
C VAL A 138 5.30 -3.72 -12.16
N ARG A 139 5.79 -2.48 -12.19
CA ARG A 139 5.11 -1.31 -11.61
C ARG A 139 3.76 -1.05 -12.26
N HIS A 140 3.67 -1.11 -13.60
CA HIS A 140 2.41 -0.86 -14.31
C HIS A 140 1.39 -1.99 -14.10
N LEU A 141 1.83 -3.25 -14.08
CA LEU A 141 0.97 -4.39 -13.74
C LEU A 141 0.45 -4.30 -12.30
N LEU A 142 1.33 -3.94 -11.35
CA LEU A 142 0.95 -3.72 -9.96
C LEU A 142 -0.04 -2.56 -9.82
N SER A 143 0.14 -1.48 -10.60
CA SER A 143 -0.81 -0.36 -10.68
C SER A 143 -2.19 -0.82 -11.15
N ALA A 144 -2.23 -1.57 -12.25
CA ALA A 144 -3.48 -2.10 -12.79
C ALA A 144 -4.19 -3.01 -11.78
N LEU A 145 -3.44 -3.85 -11.06
CA LEU A 145 -3.95 -4.73 -10.01
C LEU A 145 -4.64 -3.91 -8.91
N PHE A 146 -3.98 -2.90 -8.39
CA PHE A 146 -4.54 -2.04 -7.36
C PHE A 146 -5.77 -1.26 -7.82
N ILE A 147 -5.78 -0.73 -9.05
CA ILE A 147 -6.94 -0.03 -9.62
C ILE A 147 -8.15 -0.96 -9.70
N ILE A 148 -7.96 -2.22 -10.09
CA ILE A 148 -9.05 -3.20 -10.13
C ILE A 148 -9.58 -3.48 -8.73
N ILE A 149 -8.71 -3.70 -7.76
CA ILE A 149 -9.09 -3.96 -6.37
C ILE A 149 -9.89 -2.78 -5.79
N GLU A 150 -9.43 -1.54 -6.02
CA GLU A 150 -10.12 -0.33 -5.55
C GLU A 150 -11.48 -0.15 -6.23
N SER A 151 -11.57 -0.40 -7.54
CA SER A 151 -12.84 -0.35 -8.27
C SER A 151 -13.86 -1.32 -7.66
N GLU A 152 -13.45 -2.54 -7.33
CA GLU A 152 -14.35 -3.53 -6.71
C GLU A 152 -14.74 -3.14 -5.27
N LYS A 153 -13.80 -2.62 -4.49
CA LYS A 153 -14.09 -2.09 -3.15
C LYS A 153 -15.14 -0.99 -3.19
N ASN A 154 -15.02 -0.06 -4.12
CA ASN A 154 -15.96 1.04 -4.27
C ASN A 154 -17.37 0.56 -4.68
N LYS A 155 -17.47 -0.44 -5.56
CA LYS A 155 -18.75 -1.08 -5.92
C LYS A 155 -19.40 -1.77 -4.71
N LEU A 156 -18.63 -2.48 -3.90
CA LEU A 156 -19.11 -3.14 -2.68
C LEU A 156 -19.57 -2.13 -1.64
N ALA A 157 -18.89 -1.01 -1.48
CA ALA A 157 -19.27 0.07 -0.58
C ALA A 157 -20.59 0.73 -0.99
N GLN A 158 -20.81 0.95 -2.29
CA GLN A 158 -22.09 1.50 -2.81
C GLN A 158 -23.28 0.57 -2.57
N ASN A 159 -23.08 -0.75 -2.62
CA ASN A 159 -24.13 -1.73 -2.37
C ASN A 159 -24.46 -1.91 -0.88
N ASN A 160 -23.56 -1.54 0.02
CA ASN A 160 -23.69 -1.70 1.47
C ASN A 160 -24.04 -0.38 2.20
N GLN A 161 -24.85 0.50 1.62
CA GLN A 161 -25.31 1.74 2.25
C GLN A 161 -26.10 1.52 3.55
N LYS A 162 -25.43 1.08 4.58
CA LYS A 162 -25.80 1.29 6.00
C LYS A 162 -24.50 1.07 6.78
N TRP A 163 -23.85 2.18 7.27
CA TRP A 163 -23.10 2.17 8.54
C TRP A 163 -22.02 3.26 8.63
N THR A 164 -22.09 3.99 9.72
CA THR A 164 -21.09 4.88 10.35
C THR A 164 -20.28 5.77 9.42
N VAL A 165 -20.96 6.68 8.86
CA VAL A 165 -20.56 7.55 7.74
C VAL A 165 -19.55 8.63 8.15
N SER A 166 -19.28 8.92 9.46
CA SER A 166 -18.66 10.21 9.74
C SER A 166 -17.13 10.24 9.75
N GLN A 167 -16.44 9.28 10.38
CA GLN A 167 -14.97 9.35 10.48
C GLN A 167 -14.24 8.83 9.23
N ASN A 168 -14.69 7.72 8.67
CA ASN A 168 -14.11 7.18 7.43
C ASN A 168 -14.36 8.13 6.25
N THR A 169 -15.53 8.75 6.16
CA THR A 169 -15.82 9.76 5.14
C THR A 169 -14.94 10.99 5.33
N THR A 170 -14.72 11.43 6.56
CA THR A 170 -13.83 12.57 6.84
C THR A 170 -12.39 12.27 6.42
N LEU A 171 -11.89 11.06 6.73
CA LEU A 171 -10.56 10.65 6.30
C LEU A 171 -10.47 10.58 4.77
N GLN A 172 -11.45 9.99 4.09
CA GLN A 172 -11.48 9.93 2.63
C GLN A 172 -11.48 11.33 2.00
N ASN A 173 -12.29 12.25 2.54
CA ASN A 173 -12.31 13.64 2.08
C ASN A 173 -10.97 14.34 2.34
N PHE A 174 -10.33 14.09 3.50
CA PHE A 174 -8.99 14.59 3.77
C PHE A 174 -7.98 14.11 2.74
N LEU A 175 -7.96 12.81 2.43
CA LEU A 175 -7.05 12.22 1.47
C LEU A 175 -7.28 12.76 0.05
N HIS A 176 -8.55 12.99 -0.32
CA HIS A 176 -8.89 13.60 -1.60
C HIS A 176 -8.36 15.05 -1.70
N ILE A 177 -8.59 15.88 -0.67
CA ILE A 177 -8.06 17.25 -0.61
C ILE A 177 -6.52 17.23 -0.60
N LEU A 178 -5.92 16.26 0.08
CA LEU A 178 -4.46 16.09 0.09
C LEU A 178 -3.92 15.78 -1.30
N GLU A 179 -4.54 14.88 -2.06
CA GLU A 179 -4.13 14.58 -3.45
C GLU A 179 -4.14 15.81 -4.34
N GLU A 180 -5.13 16.67 -4.20
CA GLU A 180 -5.21 17.92 -4.99
C GLU A 180 -4.18 18.98 -4.58
N ASN A 181 -3.62 18.88 -3.37
CA ASN A 181 -2.86 19.98 -2.77
C ASN A 181 -1.50 19.60 -2.17
N TYR A 182 -1.07 18.35 -2.22
CA TYR A 182 0.16 17.90 -1.54
C TYR A 182 1.42 18.62 -2.00
N GLN A 183 1.46 19.12 -3.23
CA GLN A 183 2.60 19.89 -3.78
C GLN A 183 2.73 21.30 -3.17
N ARG A 184 1.71 21.79 -2.49
CA ARG A 184 1.70 23.11 -1.89
C ARG A 184 2.28 23.07 -0.47
N PRO A 185 2.88 24.17 0.03
CA PRO A 185 3.42 24.27 1.40
C PRO A 185 2.29 24.50 2.42
N LEU A 186 1.31 23.59 2.47
CA LEU A 186 0.13 23.69 3.32
C LEU A 186 0.27 22.84 4.58
N GLY A 187 -0.10 23.42 5.72
CA GLY A 187 -0.11 22.74 7.02
C GLY A 187 -1.45 22.06 7.35
N VAL A 188 -1.51 21.47 8.54
CA VAL A 188 -2.69 20.74 9.07
C VAL A 188 -3.93 21.62 9.09
N GLU A 189 -3.75 22.90 9.44
CA GLU A 189 -4.82 23.88 9.60
C GLU A 189 -5.63 24.05 8.30
N TYR A 190 -4.95 24.10 7.15
CA TYR A 190 -5.61 24.19 5.84
C TYR A 190 -6.57 23.04 5.59
N TYR A 191 -6.13 21.82 5.84
CA TYR A 191 -6.94 20.63 5.60
C TYR A 191 -8.10 20.52 6.59
N ALA A 192 -7.86 20.90 7.84
CA ALA A 192 -8.90 20.93 8.87
C ALA A 192 -9.98 21.97 8.56
N GLU A 193 -9.60 23.16 8.11
CA GLU A 193 -10.52 24.21 7.68
C GLU A 193 -11.38 23.76 6.48
N LYS A 194 -10.77 23.13 5.47
CA LYS A 194 -11.50 22.57 4.32
C LYS A 194 -12.53 21.50 4.70
N LEU A 195 -12.31 20.85 5.82
CA LEU A 195 -13.21 19.81 6.36
C LEU A 195 -14.15 20.34 7.44
N PHE A 196 -14.18 21.65 7.66
CA PHE A 196 -15.00 22.32 8.67
C PHE A 196 -14.79 21.77 10.08
N MET A 197 -13.55 21.46 10.46
CA MET A 197 -13.19 20.95 11.77
C MET A 197 -11.89 21.53 12.32
N SER A 198 -11.60 21.25 13.59
CA SER A 198 -10.33 21.65 14.19
C SER A 198 -9.18 20.71 13.76
N ALA A 199 -7.95 21.24 13.68
CA ALA A 199 -6.74 20.47 13.44
C ALA A 199 -6.59 19.32 14.46
N ARG A 200 -7.00 19.54 15.71
CA ARG A 200 -7.00 18.52 16.76
C ARG A 200 -7.91 17.34 16.41
N ASN A 201 -9.15 17.62 15.94
CA ASN A 201 -10.10 16.57 15.58
C ASN A 201 -9.63 15.79 14.36
N LEU A 202 -9.10 16.46 13.33
CA LEU A 202 -8.52 15.79 12.16
C LEU A 202 -7.34 14.90 12.56
N ASN A 203 -6.45 15.37 13.45
CA ASN A 203 -5.36 14.55 13.98
C ASN A 203 -5.87 13.33 14.78
N LEU A 204 -6.94 13.47 15.57
CA LEU A 204 -7.54 12.35 16.28
C LEU A 204 -8.07 11.29 15.30
N ILE A 205 -8.76 11.71 14.24
CA ILE A 205 -9.24 10.81 13.19
C ILE A 205 -8.07 10.10 12.50
N CYS A 206 -7.07 10.83 12.05
CA CYS A 206 -5.89 10.23 11.40
C CYS A 206 -5.15 9.27 12.34
N LYS A 207 -5.00 9.60 13.62
CA LYS A 207 -4.37 8.72 14.61
C LYS A 207 -5.20 7.47 14.87
N SER A 208 -6.53 7.59 14.98
CA SER A 208 -7.41 6.45 15.24
C SER A 208 -7.45 5.47 14.08
N ILE A 209 -7.41 5.98 12.83
CA ILE A 209 -7.57 5.17 11.63
C ILE A 209 -6.20 4.75 11.06
N LEU A 210 -5.25 5.68 10.94
CA LEU A 210 -3.96 5.45 10.29
C LEU A 210 -2.79 5.25 11.27
N ASN A 211 -3.03 5.39 12.56
CA ASN A 211 -1.98 5.47 13.57
C ASN A 211 -0.90 6.54 13.26
N GLN A 212 -1.26 7.57 12.49
CA GLN A 212 -0.39 8.64 12.03
C GLN A 212 -1.02 10.00 12.31
N THR A 213 -0.20 11.01 12.52
CA THR A 213 -0.65 12.40 12.53
C THR A 213 -0.95 12.88 11.12
N VAL A 214 -1.75 13.93 10.98
CA VAL A 214 -2.03 14.57 9.68
C VAL A 214 -0.73 15.00 8.99
N SER A 215 0.22 15.60 9.73
CA SER A 215 1.53 15.98 9.20
C SER A 215 2.30 14.78 8.65
N GLU A 216 2.27 13.64 9.34
CA GLU A 216 2.92 12.42 8.88
C GLU A 216 2.28 11.87 7.60
N VAL A 217 0.97 11.95 7.47
CA VAL A 217 0.26 11.57 6.24
C VAL A 217 0.64 12.48 5.08
N ILE A 218 0.67 13.80 5.29
CA ILE A 218 1.11 14.79 4.28
C ILE A 218 2.56 14.52 3.86
N GLU A 219 3.47 14.35 4.83
CA GLU A 219 4.87 14.01 4.55
C GLU A 219 5.00 12.73 3.76
N THR A 220 4.28 11.68 4.15
CA THR A 220 4.29 10.38 3.45
C THR A 220 3.89 10.56 1.98
N ARG A 221 2.81 11.31 1.69
CA ARG A 221 2.39 11.56 0.32
C ARG A 221 3.45 12.32 -0.50
N LYS A 222 4.01 13.38 0.07
CA LYS A 222 5.11 14.13 -0.56
C LYS A 222 6.33 13.25 -0.84
N LEU A 223 6.69 12.35 0.08
CA LEU A 223 7.84 11.45 -0.08
C LEU A 223 7.62 10.36 -1.13
N ILE A 224 6.39 9.89 -1.32
CA ILE A 224 6.05 8.98 -2.42
C ILE A 224 6.35 9.68 -3.76
N GLU A 225 5.87 10.91 -3.92
CA GLU A 225 6.14 11.69 -5.13
C GLU A 225 7.63 12.05 -5.29
N ALA A 226 8.31 12.38 -4.17
CA ALA A 226 9.76 12.63 -4.19
C ALA A 226 10.53 11.42 -4.74
N LYS A 227 10.20 10.22 -4.28
CA LYS A 227 10.83 8.97 -4.76
C LYS A 227 10.57 8.77 -6.25
N ASN A 228 9.35 9.02 -6.71
CA ASN A 228 9.00 8.95 -8.11
C ASN A 228 9.85 9.90 -8.97
N GLN A 229 9.89 11.19 -8.62
CA GLN A 229 10.69 12.17 -9.34
C GLN A 229 12.20 11.89 -9.27
N LEU A 230 12.70 11.41 -8.13
CA LEU A 230 14.10 11.00 -7.98
C LEU A 230 14.48 9.84 -8.92
N THR A 231 13.54 8.94 -9.19
CA THR A 231 13.75 7.76 -10.05
C THR A 231 13.60 8.11 -11.53
N HIS A 232 12.59 8.90 -11.89
CA HIS A 232 12.15 9.05 -13.29
C HIS A 232 12.42 10.45 -13.89
N SER A 233 13.07 11.37 -13.16
CA SER A 233 13.41 12.69 -13.69
C SER A 233 14.87 13.06 -13.43
N ASP A 234 15.37 14.00 -14.24
CA ASP A 234 16.69 14.60 -14.07
C ASP A 234 16.67 15.89 -13.25
N LYS A 235 15.52 16.28 -12.68
CA LYS A 235 15.41 17.45 -11.79
C LYS A 235 16.42 17.36 -10.66
N ASN A 236 17.03 18.47 -10.29
CA ASN A 236 17.94 18.47 -9.14
C ASN A 236 17.16 18.31 -7.81
N ILE A 237 17.88 17.93 -6.74
CA ILE A 237 17.26 17.64 -5.44
C ILE A 237 16.50 18.85 -4.87
N SER A 238 16.99 20.08 -5.14
CA SER A 238 16.34 21.30 -4.67
C SER A 238 15.05 21.57 -5.42
N GLU A 239 15.04 21.40 -6.75
CA GLU A 239 13.83 21.52 -7.58
C GLU A 239 12.75 20.57 -7.12
N ILE A 240 13.07 19.28 -6.88
CA ILE A 240 12.12 18.31 -6.36
C ILE A 240 11.56 18.77 -5.00
N GLY A 241 12.41 19.23 -4.10
CA GLY A 241 11.96 19.74 -2.81
C GLY A 241 10.99 20.91 -2.95
N TYR A 242 11.29 21.87 -3.80
CA TYR A 242 10.41 23.04 -4.04
C TYR A 242 9.10 22.64 -4.73
N ASP A 243 9.14 21.77 -5.73
CA ASP A 243 7.94 21.26 -6.41
C ASP A 243 6.98 20.53 -5.46
N LEU A 244 7.51 19.96 -4.38
CA LEU A 244 6.75 19.30 -3.34
C LEU A 244 6.38 20.23 -2.17
N GLY A 245 6.61 21.54 -2.32
CA GLY A 245 6.26 22.54 -1.31
C GLY A 245 7.10 22.47 -0.05
N PHE A 246 8.36 22.06 -0.16
CA PHE A 246 9.35 22.27 0.90
C PHE A 246 10.03 23.62 0.70
N ASN A 247 10.07 24.44 1.73
CA ASN A 247 10.64 25.80 1.63
C ASN A 247 12.17 25.78 1.55
N GLU A 248 12.82 24.71 2.03
CA GLU A 248 14.26 24.60 2.09
C GLU A 248 14.75 23.21 1.70
N LYS A 249 15.81 23.14 0.87
CA LYS A 249 16.47 21.89 0.49
C LYS A 249 16.94 21.09 1.70
N ALA A 250 17.51 21.76 2.71
CA ALA A 250 18.02 21.08 3.91
C ALA A 250 16.88 20.39 4.67
N TYR A 251 15.73 21.05 4.81
CA TYR A 251 14.57 20.46 5.46
C TYR A 251 14.03 19.26 4.67
N PHE A 252 13.86 19.38 3.35
CA PHE A 252 13.49 18.26 2.49
C PHE A 252 14.43 17.07 2.66
N THR A 253 15.76 17.31 2.58
CA THR A 253 16.79 16.27 2.71
C THR A 253 16.71 15.56 4.06
N ASN A 254 16.52 16.32 5.15
CA ASN A 254 16.41 15.77 6.51
C ASN A 254 15.14 14.94 6.69
N VAL A 255 13.97 15.42 6.22
CA VAL A 255 12.71 14.67 6.26
C VAL A 255 12.84 13.39 5.45
N PHE A 256 13.36 13.47 4.22
CA PHE A 256 13.57 12.31 3.36
C PHE A 256 14.47 11.27 4.04
N LYS A 257 15.66 11.70 4.55
CA LYS A 257 16.58 10.79 5.24
C LYS A 257 15.99 10.17 6.50
N LYS A 258 15.28 10.96 7.30
CA LYS A 258 14.61 10.46 8.52
C LYS A 258 13.59 9.36 8.22
N ARG A 259 12.86 9.47 7.11
CA ARG A 259 11.78 8.55 6.74
C ARG A 259 12.24 7.36 5.89
N THR A 260 13.31 7.50 5.12
CA THR A 260 13.79 6.47 4.18
C THR A 260 15.10 5.81 4.60
N GLY A 261 15.80 6.37 5.58
CA GLY A 261 17.11 5.90 6.04
C GLY A 261 18.29 6.43 5.21
N GLN A 262 18.05 7.03 4.04
CA GLN A 262 19.08 7.51 3.12
C GLN A 262 18.76 8.90 2.57
N THR A 263 19.76 9.60 2.07
CA THR A 263 19.57 10.92 1.45
C THR A 263 18.90 10.79 0.07
N PRO A 264 18.22 11.85 -0.44
CA PRO A 264 17.67 11.85 -1.79
C PRO A 264 18.69 11.53 -2.89
N SER A 265 19.95 11.96 -2.72
CA SER A 265 21.02 11.71 -3.67
C SER A 265 21.45 10.23 -3.68
N GLU A 266 21.58 9.61 -2.52
CA GLU A 266 21.88 8.19 -2.36
C GLU A 266 20.75 7.36 -2.96
N PHE A 267 19.49 7.68 -2.64
CA PHE A 267 18.30 7.04 -3.19
C PHE A 267 18.29 7.10 -4.73
N ARG A 268 18.49 8.28 -5.32
CA ARG A 268 18.56 8.45 -6.78
C ARG A 268 19.62 7.57 -7.41
N LYS A 269 20.83 7.54 -6.82
CA LYS A 269 21.93 6.74 -7.34
C LYS A 269 21.60 5.25 -7.34
N GLU A 270 20.96 4.78 -6.28
CA GLU A 270 20.50 3.40 -6.14
C GLU A 270 19.43 3.07 -7.18
N MET A 271 18.40 3.90 -7.31
CA MET A 271 17.31 3.67 -8.27
C MET A 271 17.78 3.72 -9.72
N LYS A 272 18.63 4.69 -10.11
CA LYS A 272 19.23 4.71 -11.46
C LYS A 272 20.01 3.44 -11.78
N LYS A 273 20.67 2.83 -10.81
CA LYS A 273 21.37 1.56 -10.98
C LYS A 273 20.42 0.36 -11.14
N LEU A 274 19.22 0.44 -10.56
CA LEU A 274 18.24 -0.66 -10.61
C LEU A 274 17.36 -0.62 -11.86
N PHE A 275 17.14 0.58 -12.43
CA PHE A 275 16.31 0.80 -13.62
C PHE A 275 17.13 1.07 -14.90
N SER A 276 18.47 1.02 -14.85
CA SER A 276 19.38 1.05 -16.00
C SER A 276 19.79 -0.37 -16.39
#